data_7e702b0b86e1c789d222e5f9a2d35fb5
#
_entry.id   7e702b0b86e1c789d222e5f9a2d35fb5
#
_cell.length_a   1.000
_cell.length_b   1.000
_cell.length_c   1.000
_cell.angle_alpha   90.00
_cell.angle_beta   90.00
_cell.angle_gamma   90.00
#
_symmetry.space_group_name_H-M   'P 1'
#
loop_
_entity.id
_entity.type
_entity.pdbx_description
1 polymer ?
#
loop_
_entity_poly.entity_id
_entity_poly.type
_entity_poly.pdbx_seq_one_letter_code
_entity_poly.pdbx_strand_id
1 'polypeptide(L)'
;LRQRKSGNLDVSLQCLEAAQGDRVELDASQAPAFLMALTDVRLLLGERMGMRTEDDAEALYAALEDLDDDDPLGYAVAWYDFLTWLQETLTHAVMGTDLGDALAAYEDDEDDEDDEEDGDSGPARSGSL
;
A
#
# COMPACT_ATOMS: atom_id res chain seq x y z
N LEU A 1 -10.29 -10.93 10.58
CA LEU A 1 -9.05 -10.50 9.95
C LEU A 1 -8.51 -11.52 8.97
N ARG A 2 -8.49 -12.79 9.40
CA ARG A 2 -8.01 -13.85 8.52
C ARG A 2 -8.89 -13.99 7.29
N GLN A 3 -10.19 -13.88 7.46
CA GLN A 3 -11.12 -13.99 6.34
C GLN A 3 -10.94 -12.83 5.35
N ARG A 4 -10.66 -11.63 5.89
CA ARG A 4 -10.44 -10.48 5.03
C ARG A 4 -9.18 -10.64 4.18
N LYS A 5 -8.11 -11.13 4.78
CA LYS A 5 -6.87 -11.34 4.04
C LYS A 5 -7.06 -12.42 2.98
N SER A 6 -7.76 -13.48 3.33
CA SER A 6 -8.04 -14.53 2.37
C SER A 6 -8.88 -14.00 1.21
N GLY A 7 -9.86 -13.14 1.51
CA GLY A 7 -10.68 -12.53 0.48
C GLY A 7 -9.87 -11.63 -0.45
N ASN A 8 -8.94 -10.86 0.12
CA ASN A 8 -8.09 -10.00 -0.70
C ASN A 8 -7.21 -10.83 -1.63
N LEU A 9 -6.67 -11.93 -1.13
CA LEU A 9 -5.86 -12.81 -1.96
C LEU A 9 -6.69 -13.45 -3.06
N ASP A 10 -7.91 -13.87 -2.75
CA ASP A 10 -8.79 -14.46 -3.76
C ASP A 10 -9.09 -13.47 -4.87
N VAL A 11 -9.42 -12.23 -4.52
CA VAL A 11 -9.68 -11.19 -5.51
C VAL A 11 -8.44 -10.97 -6.37
N SER A 12 -7.28 -10.92 -5.75
CA SER A 12 -6.04 -10.68 -6.48
C SER A 12 -5.73 -11.82 -7.45
N LEU A 13 -5.93 -13.05 -7.01
CA LEU A 13 -5.71 -14.20 -7.89
C LEU A 13 -6.69 -14.18 -9.06
N GLN A 14 -7.95 -13.83 -8.82
CA GLN A 14 -8.92 -13.73 -9.90
C GLN A 14 -8.51 -12.68 -10.90
N CYS A 15 -7.98 -11.54 -10.44
CA CYS A 15 -7.53 -10.50 -11.35
C CYS A 15 -6.36 -10.99 -12.20
N LEU A 16 -5.44 -11.73 -11.60
CA LEU A 16 -4.31 -12.28 -12.35
C LEU A 16 -4.76 -13.32 -13.35
N GLU A 17 -5.72 -14.16 -12.97
CA GLU A 17 -6.24 -15.18 -13.87
C GLU A 17 -7.01 -14.55 -15.03
N ALA A 18 -7.60 -13.42 -14.81
CA ALA A 18 -8.34 -12.72 -15.86
C ALA A 18 -7.45 -11.89 -16.76
N ALA A 19 -6.16 -11.84 -16.48
CA ALA A 19 -5.22 -11.04 -17.25
C ALA A 19 -5.19 -11.51 -18.70
N GLN A 20 -5.03 -10.55 -19.60
CA GLN A 20 -4.93 -10.86 -21.03
C GLN A 20 -3.56 -10.41 -21.50
N GLY A 21 -2.77 -11.38 -21.96
CA GLY A 21 -1.40 -11.11 -22.33
C GLY A 21 -0.61 -10.69 -21.10
N ASP A 22 -0.01 -9.53 -21.20
CA ASP A 22 0.80 -9.00 -20.10
C ASP A 22 0.08 -7.87 -19.34
N ARG A 23 -1.24 -7.81 -19.42
CA ARG A 23 -2.02 -6.71 -18.85
C ARG A 23 -3.00 -7.22 -17.82
N VAL A 24 -3.02 -6.57 -16.67
CA VAL A 24 -4.00 -6.80 -15.63
C VAL A 24 -4.76 -5.50 -15.39
N GLU A 25 -6.08 -5.58 -15.38
CA GLU A 25 -6.92 -4.41 -15.13
C GLU A 25 -7.63 -4.58 -13.79
N LEU A 26 -7.61 -3.52 -13.00
CA LEU A 26 -8.23 -3.51 -11.68
C LEU A 26 -9.25 -2.40 -11.61
N ASP A 27 -10.45 -2.71 -11.14
CA ASP A 27 -11.44 -1.67 -10.91
C ASP A 27 -11.24 -1.06 -9.52
N ALA A 28 -12.12 -0.13 -9.16
CA ALA A 28 -11.99 0.63 -7.91
C ALA A 28 -12.09 -0.25 -6.67
N SER A 29 -12.79 -1.38 -6.75
CA SER A 29 -12.89 -2.28 -5.60
C SER A 29 -11.76 -3.29 -5.58
N GLN A 30 -11.23 -3.65 -6.73
CA GLN A 30 -10.16 -4.64 -6.83
C GLN A 30 -8.80 -4.05 -6.47
N ALA A 31 -8.57 -2.79 -6.80
CA ALA A 31 -7.27 -2.18 -6.57
C ALA A 31 -6.88 -2.17 -5.08
N PRO A 32 -7.75 -1.75 -4.15
CA PRO A 32 -7.39 -1.82 -2.74
C PRO A 32 -7.13 -3.24 -2.26
N ALA A 33 -7.93 -4.21 -2.73
CA ALA A 33 -7.73 -5.59 -2.34
C ALA A 33 -6.38 -6.10 -2.83
N PHE A 34 -6.01 -5.74 -4.05
CA PHE A 34 -4.73 -6.12 -4.62
C PHE A 34 -3.57 -5.50 -3.84
N LEU A 35 -3.71 -4.21 -3.48
CA LEU A 35 -2.70 -3.54 -2.66
C LEU A 35 -2.50 -4.21 -1.32
N MET A 36 -3.61 -4.58 -0.66
CA MET A 36 -3.50 -5.25 0.63
C MET A 36 -2.83 -6.61 0.49
N ALA A 37 -3.16 -7.34 -0.57
CA ALA A 37 -2.53 -8.63 -0.81
C ALA A 37 -1.04 -8.46 -1.06
N LEU A 38 -0.65 -7.47 -1.85
CA LEU A 38 0.76 -7.20 -2.09
C LEU A 38 1.50 -6.89 -0.79
N THR A 39 0.87 -6.10 0.07
CA THR A 39 1.46 -5.76 1.36
C THR A 39 1.69 -7.02 2.18
N ASP A 40 0.67 -7.88 2.26
CA ASP A 40 0.77 -9.10 3.06
C ASP A 40 1.85 -10.03 2.53
N VAL A 41 1.90 -10.22 1.21
CA VAL A 41 2.91 -11.09 0.61
C VAL A 41 4.30 -10.52 0.84
N ARG A 42 4.45 -9.22 0.66
CA ARG A 42 5.76 -8.58 0.84
C ARG A 42 6.24 -8.70 2.28
N LEU A 43 5.34 -8.48 3.24
CA LEU A 43 5.71 -8.58 4.65
C LEU A 43 6.09 -10.02 5.00
N LEU A 44 5.34 -10.97 4.49
CA LEU A 44 5.66 -12.38 4.76
C LEU A 44 7.00 -12.75 4.16
N LEU A 45 7.26 -12.30 2.94
CA LEU A 45 8.53 -12.59 2.28
C LEU A 45 9.68 -11.95 3.05
N GLY A 46 9.52 -10.70 3.49
CA GLY A 46 10.54 -10.03 4.28
C GLY A 46 10.82 -10.77 5.57
N GLU A 47 9.76 -11.24 6.23
CA GLU A 47 9.94 -11.98 7.47
C GLU A 47 10.68 -13.29 7.24
N ARG A 48 10.37 -13.98 6.15
CA ARG A 48 11.05 -15.23 5.83
C ARG A 48 12.53 -15.02 5.51
N MET A 49 12.87 -13.85 5.00
CA MET A 49 14.27 -13.52 4.74
C MET A 49 14.97 -12.94 5.96
N GLY A 50 14.27 -12.84 7.09
CA GLY A 50 14.87 -12.32 8.31
C GLY A 50 14.93 -10.80 8.39
N MET A 51 14.23 -10.10 7.52
CA MET A 51 14.22 -8.63 7.54
C MET A 51 13.16 -8.13 8.50
N ARG A 52 13.51 -8.04 9.76
CA ARG A 52 12.59 -7.58 10.79
C ARG A 52 12.86 -6.15 11.24
N THR A 53 14.07 -5.68 11.03
CA THR A 53 14.47 -4.32 11.35
C THR A 53 15.23 -3.75 10.18
N GLU A 54 15.47 -2.43 10.23
CA GLU A 54 16.26 -1.79 9.19
C GLU A 54 17.67 -2.33 9.18
N ASP A 55 18.24 -2.62 10.37
CA ASP A 55 19.57 -3.18 10.44
C ASP A 55 19.63 -4.55 9.77
N ASP A 56 18.58 -5.35 9.96
CA ASP A 56 18.51 -6.66 9.31
C ASP A 56 18.48 -6.51 7.78
N ALA A 57 17.73 -5.55 7.30
CA ALA A 57 17.64 -5.32 5.86
C ALA A 57 18.99 -4.87 5.30
N GLU A 58 19.66 -3.95 6.00
CA GLU A 58 20.97 -3.48 5.55
C GLU A 58 21.99 -4.62 5.52
N ALA A 59 21.97 -5.46 6.54
CA ALA A 59 22.87 -6.60 6.59
C ALA A 59 22.60 -7.56 5.45
N LEU A 60 21.32 -7.78 5.14
CA LEU A 60 20.95 -8.68 4.06
C LEU A 60 21.41 -8.14 2.71
N TYR A 61 21.16 -6.87 2.44
CA TYR A 61 21.58 -6.27 1.17
C TYR A 61 23.09 -6.26 1.04
N ALA A 62 23.80 -6.03 2.13
CA ALA A 62 25.27 -6.10 2.11
C ALA A 62 25.74 -7.53 1.78
N ALA A 63 25.07 -8.53 2.33
CA ALA A 63 25.45 -9.91 2.09
C ALA A 63 25.17 -10.35 0.66
N LEU A 64 24.24 -9.69 -0.03
CA LEU A 64 23.91 -10.07 -1.40
C LEU A 64 25.09 -9.95 -2.35
N GLU A 65 26.01 -9.03 -2.06
CA GLU A 65 27.14 -8.82 -2.94
C GLU A 65 28.05 -10.05 -3.01
N ASP A 66 28.01 -10.87 -1.96
CA ASP A 66 28.84 -12.05 -1.88
C ASP A 66 28.13 -13.32 -2.34
N LEU A 67 26.87 -13.23 -2.74
CA LEU A 67 26.10 -14.40 -3.16
C LEU A 67 26.33 -14.71 -4.64
N ASP A 68 26.19 -15.98 -4.97
CA ASP A 68 26.20 -16.41 -6.35
C ASP A 68 24.92 -15.92 -7.06
N ASP A 69 25.02 -15.77 -8.38
CA ASP A 69 23.89 -15.28 -9.16
C ASP A 69 22.66 -16.16 -9.05
N ASP A 70 22.85 -17.44 -8.83
CA ASP A 70 21.73 -18.37 -8.77
C ASP A 70 21.33 -18.73 -7.35
N ASP A 71 21.77 -17.96 -6.36
CA ASP A 71 21.38 -18.21 -4.97
C ASP A 71 19.91 -17.89 -4.77
N PRO A 72 19.14 -18.79 -4.15
CA PRO A 72 17.71 -18.55 -3.93
C PRO A 72 17.43 -17.26 -3.14
N LEU A 73 18.32 -16.88 -2.22
CA LEU A 73 18.12 -15.65 -1.47
C LEU A 73 18.15 -14.43 -2.37
N GLY A 74 19.02 -14.45 -3.38
CA GLY A 74 19.06 -13.36 -4.35
C GLY A 74 17.76 -13.23 -5.10
N TYR A 75 17.17 -14.34 -5.49
CA TYR A 75 15.86 -14.31 -6.16
C TYR A 75 14.78 -13.79 -5.23
N ALA A 76 14.81 -14.21 -3.96
CA ALA A 76 13.81 -13.76 -3.00
C ALA A 76 13.89 -12.24 -2.80
N VAL A 77 15.09 -11.70 -2.71
CA VAL A 77 15.26 -10.26 -2.56
C VAL A 77 14.79 -9.53 -3.82
N ALA A 78 15.09 -10.07 -4.98
CA ALA A 78 14.63 -9.48 -6.24
C ALA A 78 13.12 -9.43 -6.29
N TRP A 79 12.44 -10.48 -5.85
CA TRP A 79 10.99 -10.49 -5.78
C TRP A 79 10.47 -9.47 -4.77
N TYR A 80 11.12 -9.37 -3.62
CA TYR A 80 10.74 -8.39 -2.62
C TYR A 80 10.82 -6.97 -3.16
N ASP A 81 11.92 -6.67 -3.85
CA ASP A 81 12.10 -5.35 -4.43
C ASP A 81 11.06 -5.08 -5.52
N PHE A 82 10.77 -6.07 -6.33
CA PHE A 82 9.75 -5.93 -7.36
C PHE A 82 8.38 -5.67 -6.75
N LEU A 83 8.03 -6.41 -5.70
CA LEU A 83 6.75 -6.21 -5.04
C LEU A 83 6.66 -4.83 -4.38
N THR A 84 7.76 -4.35 -3.84
CA THR A 84 7.80 -3.01 -3.29
C THR A 84 7.55 -1.96 -4.37
N TRP A 85 8.25 -2.11 -5.49
CA TRP A 85 8.07 -1.19 -6.61
C TRP A 85 6.63 -1.24 -7.14
N LEU A 86 6.09 -2.44 -7.27
CA LEU A 86 4.74 -2.61 -7.79
C LEU A 86 3.72 -1.98 -6.85
N GLN A 87 3.89 -2.19 -5.55
CA GLN A 87 2.99 -1.62 -4.57
C GLN A 87 3.02 -0.10 -4.60
N GLU A 88 4.20 0.48 -4.69
CA GLU A 88 4.33 1.92 -4.77
C GLU A 88 3.72 2.47 -6.04
N THR A 89 3.96 1.80 -7.14
CA THR A 89 3.43 2.24 -8.43
C THR A 89 1.91 2.17 -8.43
N LEU A 90 1.35 1.08 -7.92
CA LEU A 90 -0.09 0.94 -7.87
C LEU A 90 -0.72 1.93 -6.91
N THR A 91 -0.06 2.19 -5.79
CA THR A 91 -0.55 3.19 -4.84
C THR A 91 -0.63 4.55 -5.50
N HIS A 92 0.41 4.93 -6.24
CA HIS A 92 0.40 6.21 -6.95
C HIS A 92 -0.70 6.27 -7.99
N ALA A 93 -0.91 5.17 -8.70
CA ALA A 93 -1.94 5.14 -9.73
C ALA A 93 -3.33 5.30 -9.11
N VAL A 94 -3.57 4.60 -8.01
CA VAL A 94 -4.86 4.70 -7.32
C VAL A 94 -5.05 6.11 -6.77
N MET A 95 -4.04 6.67 -6.15
CA MET A 95 -4.14 8.02 -5.61
C MET A 95 -4.25 9.07 -6.69
N GLY A 96 -3.66 8.84 -7.84
CA GLY A 96 -3.72 9.80 -8.93
C GLY A 96 -5.02 9.75 -9.70
N THR A 97 -5.72 8.64 -9.66
CA THR A 97 -6.94 8.48 -10.46
C THR A 97 -8.18 8.55 -9.59
N ASP A 98 -8.47 7.46 -8.91
CA ASP A 98 -9.74 7.36 -8.19
C ASP A 98 -9.79 8.25 -6.99
N LEU A 99 -8.65 8.52 -6.44
CA LEU A 99 -8.59 9.19 -5.19
C LEU A 99 -8.74 10.68 -5.30
N GLY A 100 -8.61 11.24 -6.50
CA GLY A 100 -8.87 12.66 -6.66
C GLY A 100 -10.23 13.02 -6.10
N ASP A 101 -11.24 12.26 -6.48
CA ASP A 101 -12.60 12.49 -6.03
C ASP A 101 -12.77 12.14 -4.55
N ALA A 102 -12.20 11.02 -4.13
CA ALA A 102 -12.36 10.59 -2.76
C ALA A 102 -11.65 11.54 -1.79
N LEU A 103 -10.48 12.02 -2.19
CA LEU A 103 -9.77 12.98 -1.37
C LEU A 103 -10.48 14.31 -1.29
N ALA A 104 -11.08 14.74 -2.40
CA ALA A 104 -11.83 15.98 -2.39
C ALA A 104 -12.99 15.90 -1.40
N ALA A 105 -13.71 14.78 -1.39
CA ALA A 105 -14.79 14.59 -0.46
C ALA A 105 -14.29 14.55 0.99
N TYR A 106 -13.15 13.91 1.18
CA TYR A 106 -12.57 13.81 2.52
C TYR A 106 -12.11 15.16 3.02
N GLU A 107 -11.51 15.95 2.16
CA GLU A 107 -11.07 17.28 2.54
C GLU A 107 -12.25 18.19 2.86
N ASP A 108 -13.34 18.03 2.16
CA ASP A 108 -14.54 18.79 2.48
C ASP A 108 -15.03 18.48 3.89
N ASP A 109 -14.98 17.23 4.29
CA ASP A 109 -15.37 16.85 5.64
C ASP A 109 -14.45 17.48 6.67
N GLU A 110 -13.16 17.48 6.40
CA GLU A 110 -12.20 18.10 7.31
C GLU A 110 -12.42 19.61 7.41
N ASP A 111 -12.69 20.24 6.28
CA ASP A 111 -12.95 21.67 6.27
C ASP A 111 -14.18 22.00 7.10
N ASP A 112 -15.20 21.18 7.00
CA ASP A 112 -16.39 21.38 7.81
C ASP A 112 -16.08 21.31 9.29
N GLU A 113 -15.24 20.37 9.68
CA GLU A 113 -14.85 20.27 11.07
C GLU A 113 -14.07 21.48 11.53
N ASP A 114 -13.19 21.95 10.69
CA ASP A 114 -12.42 23.14 11.02
C ASP A 114 -13.33 24.34 11.16
N ASP A 115 -14.29 24.49 10.29
CA ASP A 115 -15.22 25.58 10.37
C ASP A 115 -16.00 25.56 11.67
N GLU A 116 -16.39 24.38 12.09
CA GLU A 116 -17.11 24.27 13.36
C GLU A 116 -16.27 24.73 14.52
N GLU A 117 -15.01 24.36 14.49
CA GLU A 117 -14.13 24.79 15.57
C GLU A 117 -13.95 26.28 15.58
N ASP A 118 -13.79 26.83 14.42
CA ASP A 118 -13.62 28.28 14.33
C ASP A 118 -14.86 29.02 14.80
N GLY A 119 -15.99 28.52 14.40
CA GLY A 119 -17.23 29.13 14.81
C GLY A 119 -17.45 29.07 16.28
N ASP A 120 -16.94 28.04 16.85
CA ASP A 120 -17.07 27.85 18.27
C ASP A 120 -16.25 28.85 19.04
N SER A 121 -15.04 28.97 18.62
CA SER A 121 -14.13 29.82 19.35
C SER A 121 -14.55 31.25 19.21
N GLY A 122 -15.21 31.38 18.36
CA GLY A 122 -15.56 32.73 18.26
C GLY A 122 -16.55 33.05 19.07
N PRO A 123 -16.59 32.79 19.31
CA PRO A 123 -16.97 33.48 19.55
C PRO A 123 -17.06 34.03 20.32
N ALA A 124 -16.74 33.90 20.36
CA ALA A 124 -16.54 34.36 20.95
C ALA A 124 -16.80 35.23 20.94
N ARG A 125 -17.07 35.30 20.68
CA ARG A 125 -17.14 36.05 20.70
C ARG A 125 -17.43 36.77 21.23
N SER A 126 -17.55 36.62 21.23
CA SER A 126 -17.56 37.26 21.72
C SER A 126 -17.71 37.80 22.40
N GLY A 127 -17.75 37.69 22.50
CA GLY A 127 -17.75 38.21 23.32
C GLY A 127 -18.08 38.99 23.53
N SER A 128 -18.34 39.16 23.16
CA SER A 128 -18.30 39.92 23.44
C SER A 128 -18.74 40.42 23.93
N LEU A 129 -18.86 40.14 23.65
CA LEU A 129 -18.88 40.71 24.22
C LEU A 129 -18.65 40.93 25.06
#